data_737073c48ac6d8f21c4a30dc5fbb2685
#
_entry.id   737073c48ac6d8f21c4a30dc5fbb2685
#
_cell.length_a   1.000
_cell.length_b   1.000
_cell.length_c   1.000
_cell.angle_alpha   90.00
_cell.angle_beta   90.00
_cell.angle_gamma   90.00
#
_symmetry.space_group_name_H-M   'P 1'
#
loop_
_entity.id
_entity.type
_entity.pdbx_description
1 polymer ?
#
loop_
_entity_poly.entity_id
_entity_poly.type
_entity_poly.pdbx_seq_one_letter_code
_entity_poly.pdbx_strand_id
1 'polypeptide(L)'
;MQRLLSFAAAFAIGLITITAATAAPKKEFNIAWTIYVGWMPWPYAAESGIVKKWADKYGITINVTQINDYVESINQYTAGKFDGVTVTNMDALTIPAAGGVDTSAIIMGDYSNGNDGVVLKKGKTLADIKGQKVNLVELSVSHYLLARGLSTVKLQEKDIKTVNTSDADIVAAAKSADTTAVVTWNPQLLEVKADPGATLVFDSSKIPGEIQDLLVINTETLKDNPSLGKALVGIWYETIALMKDESDKGKAAREAMAKLSGTNLAGFETQLKTTYMYYTPKDGAAFMTGGELPKIMDQVRGFCFEHNLLGEKVKSKDAVGIMTPTKTLGSSKNVKLRFDASYMTLAAEGKL
;
A
#
# COMPACT_ATOMS: atom_id res chain seq x y z
N MET A 1 -22.59 -89.62 2.72
CA MET A 1 -21.34 -89.15 3.31
C MET A 1 -20.74 -88.12 2.35
N GLN A 2 -21.03 -86.80 2.54
CA GLN A 2 -20.45 -85.74 1.77
C GLN A 2 -19.70 -84.80 2.73
N ARG A 3 -18.39 -84.63 2.53
CA ARG A 3 -17.56 -83.80 3.30
C ARG A 3 -17.65 -82.35 2.74
N LEU A 4 -18.08 -81.41 3.56
CA LEU A 4 -18.02 -80.00 3.31
C LEU A 4 -16.61 -79.50 3.64
N LEU A 5 -15.93 -78.93 2.65
CA LEU A 5 -14.66 -78.19 2.79
C LEU A 5 -14.98 -76.67 2.95
N SER A 6 -14.70 -76.15 4.12
CA SER A 6 -14.78 -74.70 4.41
C SER A 6 -13.51 -73.99 3.98
N PHE A 7 -13.58 -73.09 3.02
CA PHE A 7 -12.52 -72.15 2.66
C PHE A 7 -12.66 -70.89 3.52
N ALA A 8 -11.68 -70.66 4.40
CA ALA A 8 -11.53 -69.38 5.10
C ALA A 8 -10.67 -68.47 4.26
N ALA A 9 -11.28 -67.42 3.69
CA ALA A 9 -10.54 -66.34 3.04
C ALA A 9 -10.12 -65.29 4.06
N ALA A 10 -8.82 -65.21 4.32
CA ALA A 10 -8.22 -64.17 5.15
C ALA A 10 -8.12 -62.87 4.33
N PHE A 11 -8.91 -61.84 4.67
CA PHE A 11 -8.82 -60.52 4.11
C PHE A 11 -7.75 -59.70 4.86
N ALA A 12 -6.59 -59.56 4.26
CA ALA A 12 -5.54 -58.67 4.79
C ALA A 12 -5.89 -57.22 4.42
N ILE A 13 -6.39 -56.44 5.39
CA ILE A 13 -6.57 -54.98 5.25
C ILE A 13 -5.19 -54.33 5.41
N GLY A 14 -4.58 -54.00 4.27
CA GLY A 14 -3.37 -53.16 4.28
C GLY A 14 -3.75 -51.74 4.67
N LEU A 15 -3.32 -51.27 5.84
CA LEU A 15 -3.33 -49.84 6.20
C LEU A 15 -2.39 -49.11 5.28
N ILE A 16 -2.92 -48.41 4.27
CA ILE A 16 -2.17 -47.42 3.49
C ILE A 16 -2.10 -46.17 4.38
N THR A 17 -0.97 -45.96 5.06
CA THR A 17 -0.65 -44.68 5.70
C THR A 17 -0.36 -43.70 4.59
N ILE A 18 -1.33 -42.83 4.28
CA ILE A 18 -1.12 -41.64 3.44
C ILE A 18 -0.31 -40.66 4.30
N THR A 19 0.99 -40.67 4.13
CA THR A 19 1.86 -39.56 4.60
C THR A 19 1.50 -38.37 3.74
N ALA A 20 0.79 -37.40 4.32
CA ALA A 20 0.63 -36.10 3.70
C ALA A 20 2.03 -35.52 3.48
N ALA A 21 2.47 -35.48 2.22
CA ALA A 21 3.72 -34.78 1.88
C ALA A 21 3.46 -33.29 2.20
N THR A 22 4.05 -32.81 3.29
CA THR A 22 4.11 -31.37 3.55
C THR A 22 4.91 -30.77 2.41
N ALA A 23 4.28 -29.90 1.62
CA ALA A 23 4.96 -29.16 0.58
C ALA A 23 6.16 -28.43 1.22
N ALA A 24 7.31 -28.43 0.53
CA ALA A 24 8.48 -27.70 1.02
C ALA A 24 8.10 -26.22 1.21
N PRO A 25 8.58 -25.57 2.27
CA PRO A 25 8.28 -24.16 2.51
C PRO A 25 8.64 -23.32 1.27
N LYS A 26 7.75 -22.39 0.91
CA LYS A 26 8.02 -21.41 -0.16
C LYS A 26 9.28 -20.64 0.18
N LYS A 27 10.19 -20.48 -0.80
CA LYS A 27 11.47 -19.77 -0.62
C LYS A 27 11.65 -18.58 -1.55
N GLU A 28 10.76 -18.39 -2.50
CA GLU A 28 10.80 -17.28 -3.47
C GLU A 28 9.54 -16.45 -3.32
N PHE A 29 9.71 -15.13 -3.17
CA PHE A 29 8.64 -14.18 -2.90
C PHE A 29 8.74 -12.99 -3.84
N ASN A 30 7.60 -12.53 -4.32
CA ASN A 30 7.48 -11.43 -5.26
C ASN A 30 6.74 -10.26 -4.60
N ILE A 31 7.35 -9.09 -4.60
CA ILE A 31 6.82 -7.85 -4.02
C ILE A 31 6.63 -6.84 -5.14
N ALA A 32 5.39 -6.36 -5.32
CA ALA A 32 5.07 -5.31 -6.27
C ALA A 32 5.20 -3.92 -5.63
N TRP A 33 5.63 -2.93 -6.41
CA TRP A 33 5.66 -1.53 -6.03
C TRP A 33 5.38 -0.63 -7.25
N THR A 34 4.97 0.61 -7.00
CA THR A 34 4.77 1.63 -8.04
C THR A 34 5.55 2.89 -7.72
N ILE A 35 5.71 3.79 -8.71
CA ILE A 35 6.46 5.03 -8.51
C ILE A 35 5.71 5.97 -7.57
N TYR A 36 6.32 6.21 -6.42
CA TYR A 36 5.95 7.17 -5.41
C TYR A 36 7.22 7.52 -4.60
N VAL A 37 7.40 8.76 -4.22
CA VAL A 37 8.65 9.18 -3.55
C VAL A 37 8.96 8.38 -2.29
N GLY A 38 7.94 8.06 -1.48
CA GLY A 38 8.07 7.27 -0.26
C GLY A 38 8.38 5.80 -0.51
N TRP A 39 8.14 5.26 -1.72
CA TRP A 39 8.42 3.85 -2.06
C TRP A 39 9.73 3.65 -2.84
N MET A 40 10.45 4.73 -3.20
CA MET A 40 11.75 4.64 -3.88
C MET A 40 12.84 3.87 -3.11
N PRO A 41 12.75 3.66 -1.80
CA PRO A 41 13.62 2.73 -1.11
C PRO A 41 13.62 1.31 -1.68
N TRP A 42 12.51 0.81 -2.22
CA TRP A 42 12.40 -0.56 -2.73
C TRP A 42 13.28 -0.83 -3.95
N PRO A 43 13.19 -0.06 -5.06
CA PRO A 43 14.06 -0.27 -6.21
C PRO A 43 15.53 -0.01 -5.86
N TYR A 44 15.82 1.00 -5.05
CA TYR A 44 17.19 1.24 -4.60
C TYR A 44 17.76 0.07 -3.80
N ALA A 45 17.00 -0.51 -2.89
CA ALA A 45 17.42 -1.68 -2.13
C ALA A 45 17.70 -2.89 -3.02
N ALA A 46 16.92 -3.06 -4.10
CA ALA A 46 17.14 -4.12 -5.08
C ALA A 46 18.45 -3.91 -5.85
N GLU A 47 18.70 -2.69 -6.38
CA GLU A 47 19.89 -2.39 -7.17
C GLU A 47 21.17 -2.33 -6.31
N SER A 48 21.09 -1.83 -5.07
CA SER A 48 22.23 -1.72 -4.16
C SER A 48 22.64 -3.04 -3.48
N GLY A 49 21.89 -4.12 -3.70
CA GLY A 49 22.15 -5.43 -3.08
C GLY A 49 21.63 -5.59 -1.65
N ILE A 50 20.95 -4.59 -1.09
CA ILE A 50 20.34 -4.68 0.26
C ILE A 50 19.29 -5.77 0.30
N VAL A 51 18.43 -5.88 -0.73
CA VAL A 51 17.46 -6.98 -0.84
C VAL A 51 18.15 -8.33 -0.78
N LYS A 52 19.22 -8.53 -1.58
CA LYS A 52 19.96 -9.78 -1.61
C LYS A 52 20.58 -10.10 -0.25
N LYS A 53 21.18 -9.12 0.41
CA LYS A 53 21.80 -9.28 1.75
C LYS A 53 20.80 -9.84 2.77
N TRP A 54 19.62 -9.27 2.85
CA TRP A 54 18.58 -9.70 3.81
C TRP A 54 17.92 -11.01 3.40
N ALA A 55 17.72 -11.24 2.12
CA ALA A 55 17.19 -12.49 1.60
C ALA A 55 18.16 -13.67 1.91
N ASP A 56 19.46 -13.49 1.64
CA ASP A 56 20.49 -14.49 1.95
C ASP A 56 20.55 -14.81 3.46
N LYS A 57 20.42 -13.79 4.33
CA LYS A 57 20.39 -13.97 5.79
C LYS A 57 19.31 -14.96 6.23
N TYR A 58 18.20 -15.01 5.54
CA TYR A 58 17.05 -15.87 5.87
C TYR A 58 16.91 -17.09 4.94
N GLY A 59 17.82 -17.27 4.00
CA GLY A 59 17.78 -18.40 3.04
C GLY A 59 16.57 -18.39 2.12
N ILE A 60 16.12 -17.19 1.71
CA ILE A 60 15.00 -16.94 0.81
C ILE A 60 15.43 -16.10 -0.39
N THR A 61 14.57 -16.00 -1.40
CA THR A 61 14.70 -15.10 -2.54
C THR A 61 13.57 -14.09 -2.51
N ILE A 62 13.86 -12.81 -2.71
CA ILE A 62 12.89 -11.73 -2.78
C ILE A 62 13.09 -10.99 -4.10
N ASN A 63 12.05 -10.97 -4.93
CA ASN A 63 11.99 -10.21 -6.17
C ASN A 63 11.16 -8.94 -5.93
N VAL A 64 11.72 -7.78 -6.26
CA VAL A 64 11.07 -6.48 -6.14
C VAL A 64 10.74 -5.98 -7.54
N THR A 65 9.47 -5.90 -7.90
CA THR A 65 9.01 -5.67 -9.27
C THR A 65 8.19 -4.39 -9.35
N GLN A 66 8.59 -3.50 -10.25
CA GLN A 66 7.82 -2.30 -10.57
C GLN A 66 6.62 -2.65 -11.45
N ILE A 67 5.46 -2.10 -11.10
CA ILE A 67 4.27 -2.07 -11.94
C ILE A 67 3.97 -0.59 -12.22
N ASN A 68 3.69 -0.23 -13.46
CA ASN A 68 3.56 1.18 -13.83
C ASN A 68 2.22 1.81 -13.44
N ASP A 69 1.19 1.00 -13.27
CA ASP A 69 -0.15 1.43 -12.84
C ASP A 69 -0.38 0.98 -11.40
N TYR A 70 -0.76 1.94 -10.56
CA TYR A 70 -0.92 1.72 -9.12
C TYR A 70 -2.05 0.72 -8.80
N VAL A 71 -3.22 0.92 -9.38
CA VAL A 71 -4.39 0.03 -9.12
C VAL A 71 -4.13 -1.37 -9.67
N GLU A 72 -3.48 -1.48 -10.84
CA GLU A 72 -3.10 -2.76 -11.42
C GLU A 72 -2.11 -3.52 -10.53
N SER A 73 -1.17 -2.83 -9.86
CA SER A 73 -0.25 -3.48 -8.92
C SER A 73 -0.99 -4.17 -7.77
N ILE A 74 -2.02 -3.51 -7.24
CA ILE A 74 -2.85 -4.05 -6.15
C ILE A 74 -3.76 -5.17 -6.66
N ASN A 75 -4.30 -5.05 -7.88
CA ASN A 75 -5.10 -6.10 -8.52
C ASN A 75 -4.28 -7.37 -8.74
N GLN A 76 -3.03 -7.24 -9.18
CA GLN A 76 -2.14 -8.39 -9.36
C GLN A 76 -1.79 -9.07 -8.03
N TYR A 77 -1.57 -8.29 -6.97
CA TYR A 77 -1.44 -8.83 -5.61
C TYR A 77 -2.72 -9.56 -5.17
N THR A 78 -3.88 -8.95 -5.36
CA THR A 78 -5.19 -9.53 -5.01
C THR A 78 -5.44 -10.84 -5.77
N ALA A 79 -4.99 -10.94 -7.02
CA ALA A 79 -5.04 -12.15 -7.83
C ALA A 79 -3.99 -13.21 -7.47
N GLY A 80 -3.12 -12.95 -6.47
CA GLY A 80 -2.10 -13.89 -6.01
C GLY A 80 -0.85 -13.99 -6.88
N LYS A 81 -0.62 -13.03 -7.80
CA LYS A 81 0.62 -12.98 -8.60
C LYS A 81 1.81 -12.46 -7.78
N PHE A 82 1.56 -11.67 -6.76
CA PHE A 82 2.54 -11.15 -5.82
C PHE A 82 2.20 -11.58 -4.40
N ASP A 83 3.21 -11.76 -3.57
CA ASP A 83 3.08 -12.07 -2.15
C ASP A 83 2.85 -10.83 -1.29
N GLY A 84 3.26 -9.68 -1.81
CA GLY A 84 3.07 -8.39 -1.17
C GLY A 84 3.07 -7.25 -2.17
N VAL A 85 2.59 -6.08 -1.71
CA VAL A 85 2.48 -4.87 -2.51
C VAL A 85 2.60 -3.63 -1.64
N THR A 86 3.19 -2.55 -2.18
CA THR A 86 3.10 -1.22 -1.58
C THR A 86 1.75 -0.61 -1.91
N VAL A 87 1.06 -0.10 -0.91
CA VAL A 87 -0.33 0.34 -1.05
C VAL A 87 -0.72 1.33 0.06
N THR A 88 -1.68 2.22 -0.22
CA THR A 88 -2.24 3.07 0.84
C THR A 88 -3.18 2.29 1.76
N ASN A 89 -3.41 2.81 2.97
CA ASN A 89 -4.32 2.19 3.94
C ASN A 89 -5.75 2.03 3.42
N MET A 90 -6.24 2.99 2.63
CA MET A 90 -7.57 2.93 2.03
C MET A 90 -7.65 1.84 0.97
N ASP A 91 -6.70 1.82 0.05
CA ASP A 91 -6.73 0.89 -1.08
C ASP A 91 -6.43 -0.56 -0.63
N ALA A 92 -5.65 -0.74 0.46
CA ALA A 92 -5.52 -2.03 1.12
C ALA A 92 -6.86 -2.57 1.67
N LEU A 93 -7.75 -1.68 2.11
CA LEU A 93 -9.08 -2.05 2.56
C LEU A 93 -10.03 -2.35 1.39
N THR A 94 -10.03 -1.49 0.36
CA THR A 94 -11.05 -1.51 -0.70
C THR A 94 -10.79 -2.53 -1.79
N ILE A 95 -9.54 -2.90 -2.05
CA ILE A 95 -9.20 -3.83 -3.13
C ILE A 95 -8.92 -5.22 -2.58
N PRO A 96 -7.79 -5.53 -1.92
CA PRO A 96 -7.55 -6.90 -1.46
C PRO A 96 -8.48 -7.31 -0.31
N ALA A 97 -8.65 -6.49 0.73
CA ALA A 97 -9.42 -6.90 1.89
C ALA A 97 -10.93 -7.02 1.59
N ALA A 98 -11.53 -6.08 0.87
CA ALA A 98 -12.92 -6.17 0.41
C ALA A 98 -13.10 -7.29 -0.63
N GLY A 99 -12.08 -7.57 -1.45
CA GLY A 99 -11.99 -8.70 -2.36
C GLY A 99 -11.83 -10.07 -1.68
N GLY A 100 -11.70 -10.11 -0.34
CA GLY A 100 -11.62 -11.34 0.44
C GLY A 100 -10.20 -11.85 0.73
N VAL A 101 -9.15 -11.16 0.26
CA VAL A 101 -7.75 -11.49 0.53
C VAL A 101 -7.38 -11.02 1.93
N ASP A 102 -6.98 -11.94 2.81
CA ASP A 102 -6.49 -11.61 4.15
C ASP A 102 -5.08 -11.03 4.03
N THR A 103 -4.92 -9.77 4.42
CA THR A 103 -3.77 -8.92 4.14
C THR A 103 -3.22 -8.33 5.43
N SER A 104 -1.90 -8.43 5.64
CA SER A 104 -1.19 -7.90 6.80
C SER A 104 -0.25 -6.76 6.41
N ALA A 105 -0.50 -5.55 6.92
CA ALA A 105 0.43 -4.42 6.85
C ALA A 105 1.53 -4.63 7.90
N ILE A 106 2.76 -4.84 7.44
CA ILE A 106 3.92 -5.10 8.31
C ILE A 106 4.90 -3.93 8.37
N ILE A 107 4.76 -2.98 7.45
CA ILE A 107 5.49 -1.71 7.44
C ILE A 107 4.49 -0.57 7.30
N MET A 108 4.61 0.40 8.19
CA MET A 108 4.06 1.73 8.09
C MET A 108 5.22 2.62 7.66
N GLY A 109 5.28 2.96 6.37
CA GLY A 109 6.44 3.64 5.78
C GLY A 109 6.42 5.13 6.04
N ASP A 110 5.29 5.75 5.76
CA ASP A 110 5.09 7.18 5.84
C ASP A 110 3.61 7.55 5.79
N TYR A 111 3.32 8.84 5.87
CA TYR A 111 2.03 9.39 5.46
C TYR A 111 2.21 10.61 4.56
N SER A 112 1.29 10.79 3.64
CA SER A 112 1.22 11.94 2.77
C SER A 112 0.97 13.23 3.56
N ASN A 113 1.84 14.23 3.37
CA ASN A 113 1.80 15.52 4.06
C ASN A 113 2.06 16.66 3.08
N GLY A 114 1.22 16.77 2.06
CA GLY A 114 1.36 17.66 0.92
C GLY A 114 1.81 16.93 -0.36
N ASN A 115 1.95 15.60 -0.31
CA ASN A 115 2.36 14.76 -1.44
C ASN A 115 1.22 14.53 -2.43
N ASP A 116 0.00 14.39 -1.92
CA ASP A 116 -1.22 14.32 -2.71
C ASP A 116 -1.88 15.69 -2.79
N GLY A 117 -2.36 16.08 -3.97
CA GLY A 117 -2.89 17.42 -4.16
C GLY A 117 -3.99 17.55 -5.22
N VAL A 118 -4.84 18.53 -5.00
CA VAL A 118 -5.87 19.02 -5.95
C VAL A 118 -5.35 20.25 -6.65
N VAL A 119 -5.19 20.18 -7.95
CA VAL A 119 -4.67 21.26 -8.81
C VAL A 119 -5.76 21.72 -9.74
N LEU A 120 -5.99 23.03 -9.81
CA LEU A 120 -6.86 23.66 -10.78
C LEU A 120 -6.05 24.36 -11.87
N LYS A 121 -6.43 24.17 -13.13
CA LYS A 121 -6.00 24.98 -14.28
C LYS A 121 -6.90 26.17 -14.51
N LYS A 122 -8.12 26.14 -13.96
CA LYS A 122 -9.09 27.25 -13.96
C LYS A 122 -9.58 27.48 -12.54
N GLY A 123 -9.31 28.64 -12.00
CA GLY A 123 -9.64 28.98 -10.62
C GLY A 123 -8.41 29.12 -9.72
N LYS A 124 -8.62 29.68 -8.53
CA LYS A 124 -7.54 29.99 -7.56
C LYS A 124 -7.83 29.45 -6.16
N THR A 125 -9.06 29.02 -5.93
CA THR A 125 -9.51 28.47 -4.64
C THR A 125 -10.17 27.12 -4.86
N LEU A 126 -10.24 26.30 -3.82
CA LEU A 126 -10.90 25.00 -3.92
C LEU A 126 -12.40 25.13 -4.29
N ALA A 127 -13.07 26.19 -3.88
CA ALA A 127 -14.47 26.43 -4.24
C ALA A 127 -14.69 26.58 -5.76
N ASP A 128 -13.67 27.04 -6.49
CA ASP A 128 -13.74 27.22 -7.95
C ASP A 128 -13.82 25.89 -8.72
N ILE A 129 -13.60 24.75 -8.04
CA ILE A 129 -13.73 23.41 -8.64
C ILE A 129 -15.18 23.07 -9.04
N LYS A 130 -16.16 23.77 -8.49
CA LYS A 130 -17.58 23.52 -8.76
C LYS A 130 -17.89 23.54 -10.26
N GLY A 131 -18.56 22.49 -10.74
CA GLY A 131 -18.93 22.31 -12.15
C GLY A 131 -17.79 21.87 -13.07
N GLN A 132 -16.56 21.69 -12.54
CA GLN A 132 -15.42 21.31 -13.35
C GLN A 132 -15.33 19.80 -13.58
N LYS A 133 -14.59 19.41 -14.64
CA LYS A 133 -14.10 18.04 -14.84
C LYS A 133 -12.81 17.86 -14.04
N VAL A 134 -12.75 16.81 -13.26
CA VAL A 134 -11.62 16.50 -12.38
C VAL A 134 -11.03 15.15 -12.78
N ASN A 135 -9.83 15.15 -13.35
CA ASN A 135 -9.12 13.94 -13.69
C ASN A 135 -8.40 13.40 -12.44
N LEU A 136 -8.60 12.13 -12.15
CA LEU A 136 -7.98 11.44 -11.00
C LEU A 136 -8.07 9.92 -11.19
N VAL A 137 -7.33 9.17 -10.41
CA VAL A 137 -7.58 7.73 -10.26
C VAL A 137 -8.83 7.57 -9.41
N GLU A 138 -9.97 7.29 -10.05
CA GLU A 138 -11.25 7.14 -9.33
C GLU A 138 -11.20 5.98 -8.34
N LEU A 139 -11.91 6.15 -7.23
CA LEU A 139 -12.06 5.16 -6.16
C LEU A 139 -10.77 4.80 -5.44
N SER A 140 -9.69 5.56 -5.66
CA SER A 140 -8.42 5.47 -4.95
C SER A 140 -8.27 6.54 -3.86
N VAL A 141 -7.10 6.60 -3.26
CA VAL A 141 -6.70 7.64 -2.30
C VAL A 141 -6.86 9.07 -2.85
N SER A 142 -6.68 9.29 -4.17
CA SER A 142 -6.93 10.59 -4.81
C SER A 142 -8.41 10.99 -4.72
N HIS A 143 -9.32 10.03 -4.86
CA HIS A 143 -10.76 10.28 -4.70
C HIS A 143 -11.10 10.63 -3.24
N TYR A 144 -10.47 9.94 -2.28
CA TYR A 144 -10.60 10.26 -0.86
C TYR A 144 -10.13 11.69 -0.57
N LEU A 145 -8.94 12.08 -1.03
CA LEU A 145 -8.41 13.43 -0.87
C LEU A 145 -9.38 14.49 -1.43
N LEU A 146 -9.89 14.23 -2.63
CA LEU A 146 -10.85 15.15 -3.29
C LEU A 146 -12.10 15.32 -2.44
N ALA A 147 -12.73 14.24 -1.99
CA ALA A 147 -13.94 14.29 -1.16
C ALA A 147 -13.68 15.02 0.17
N ARG A 148 -12.53 14.75 0.81
CA ARG A 148 -12.11 15.47 2.02
C ARG A 148 -11.96 16.98 1.75
N GLY A 149 -11.33 17.34 0.62
CA GLY A 149 -11.22 18.75 0.19
C GLY A 149 -12.58 19.39 -0.04
N LEU A 150 -13.45 18.77 -0.86
CA LEU A 150 -14.79 19.28 -1.18
C LEU A 150 -15.61 19.56 0.09
N SER A 151 -15.52 18.67 1.10
CA SER A 151 -16.24 18.85 2.37
C SER A 151 -15.85 20.15 3.10
N THR A 152 -14.59 20.61 2.97
CA THR A 152 -14.12 21.85 3.63
C THR A 152 -14.73 23.11 3.05
N VAL A 153 -15.20 23.05 1.81
CA VAL A 153 -15.87 24.16 1.10
C VAL A 153 -17.37 23.92 0.89
N LYS A 154 -17.93 22.94 1.61
CA LYS A 154 -19.36 22.56 1.57
C LYS A 154 -19.83 22.11 0.18
N LEU A 155 -18.94 21.58 -0.62
CA LEU A 155 -19.23 20.91 -1.89
C LEU A 155 -19.29 19.39 -1.68
N GLN A 156 -19.94 18.73 -2.64
CA GLN A 156 -20.05 17.27 -2.73
C GLN A 156 -19.62 16.81 -4.13
N GLU A 157 -19.38 15.54 -4.32
CA GLU A 157 -18.97 14.98 -5.62
C GLU A 157 -19.98 15.23 -6.73
N LYS A 158 -21.27 15.29 -6.42
CA LYS A 158 -22.32 15.69 -7.40
C LYS A 158 -22.16 17.11 -7.94
N ASP A 159 -21.36 17.96 -7.28
CA ASP A 159 -21.08 19.34 -7.71
C ASP A 159 -19.93 19.42 -8.73
N ILE A 160 -19.31 18.31 -9.06
CA ILE A 160 -18.21 18.16 -10.02
C ILE A 160 -18.46 16.98 -10.97
N LYS A 161 -17.58 16.78 -11.94
CA LYS A 161 -17.58 15.59 -12.80
C LYS A 161 -16.20 14.92 -12.74
N THR A 162 -16.10 13.77 -12.11
CA THR A 162 -14.87 12.96 -12.11
C THR A 162 -14.64 12.34 -13.49
N VAL A 163 -13.38 12.17 -13.84
CA VAL A 163 -12.90 11.49 -15.04
C VAL A 163 -11.80 10.53 -14.62
N ASN A 164 -12.10 9.23 -14.66
CA ASN A 164 -11.12 8.22 -14.29
C ASN A 164 -9.90 8.28 -15.22
N THR A 165 -8.73 8.44 -14.65
CA THR A 165 -7.47 8.59 -15.36
C THR A 165 -6.39 7.90 -14.54
N SER A 166 -5.68 6.93 -15.15
CA SER A 166 -4.59 6.22 -14.46
C SER A 166 -3.46 7.17 -14.06
N ASP A 167 -2.72 6.81 -13.02
CA ASP A 167 -1.55 7.56 -12.58
C ASP A 167 -0.46 7.61 -13.67
N ALA A 168 -0.35 6.58 -14.50
CA ALA A 168 0.54 6.55 -15.65
C ALA A 168 0.18 7.59 -16.73
N ASP A 169 -1.10 7.93 -16.88
CA ASP A 169 -1.62 8.83 -17.92
C ASP A 169 -1.91 10.25 -17.41
N ILE A 170 -1.94 10.47 -16.09
CA ILE A 170 -2.46 11.69 -15.47
C ILE A 170 -1.72 12.96 -15.90
N VAL A 171 -0.39 12.88 -16.09
CA VAL A 171 0.42 14.03 -16.55
C VAL A 171 0.11 14.37 -18.00
N ALA A 172 -0.07 13.37 -18.85
CA ALA A 172 -0.46 13.58 -20.25
C ALA A 172 -1.89 14.18 -20.34
N ALA A 173 -2.82 13.65 -19.55
CA ALA A 173 -4.17 14.19 -19.43
C ALA A 173 -4.17 15.63 -18.92
N ALA A 174 -3.33 15.98 -17.95
CA ALA A 174 -3.20 17.34 -17.44
C ALA A 174 -2.77 18.37 -18.50
N LYS A 175 -2.02 17.96 -19.52
CA LYS A 175 -1.57 18.83 -20.62
C LYS A 175 -2.71 19.13 -21.63
N SER A 176 -3.80 18.36 -21.61
CA SER A 176 -4.95 18.59 -22.47
C SER A 176 -5.66 19.91 -22.13
N ALA A 177 -6.14 20.62 -23.17
CA ALA A 177 -6.93 21.84 -23.00
C ALA A 177 -8.29 21.59 -22.31
N ASP A 178 -8.83 20.38 -22.43
CA ASP A 178 -10.10 19.97 -21.84
C ASP A 178 -10.02 19.64 -20.36
N THR A 179 -8.82 19.39 -19.83
CA THR A 179 -8.58 19.15 -18.42
C THR A 179 -8.54 20.46 -17.66
N THR A 180 -9.40 20.61 -16.68
CA THR A 180 -9.54 21.84 -15.87
C THR A 180 -9.09 21.66 -14.42
N ALA A 181 -9.12 20.42 -13.91
CA ALA A 181 -8.67 20.06 -12.58
C ALA A 181 -8.06 18.65 -12.57
N VAL A 182 -7.09 18.43 -11.71
CA VAL A 182 -6.38 17.16 -11.54
C VAL A 182 -6.19 16.88 -10.06
N VAL A 183 -6.38 15.62 -9.66
CA VAL A 183 -5.96 15.13 -8.34
C VAL A 183 -4.94 14.01 -8.53
N THR A 184 -3.77 14.16 -7.96
CA THR A 184 -2.68 13.20 -8.09
C THR A 184 -1.64 13.39 -6.98
N TRP A 185 -0.60 12.58 -7.00
CA TRP A 185 0.51 12.58 -6.05
C TRP A 185 1.86 12.77 -6.74
N ASN A 186 2.94 12.93 -5.97
CA ASN A 186 4.29 13.05 -6.50
C ASN A 186 4.89 11.69 -6.93
N PRO A 187 5.58 11.63 -8.07
CA PRO A 187 6.16 12.77 -8.80
C PRO A 187 5.20 13.52 -9.74
N GLN A 188 4.08 12.93 -10.14
CA GLN A 188 3.14 13.51 -11.11
C GLN A 188 2.62 14.89 -10.68
N LEU A 189 2.34 15.08 -9.39
CA LEU A 189 1.87 16.36 -8.85
C LEU A 189 2.85 17.50 -9.11
N LEU A 190 4.16 17.22 -8.98
CA LEU A 190 5.20 18.22 -9.24
C LEU A 190 5.18 18.65 -10.71
N GLU A 191 4.99 17.70 -11.64
CA GLU A 191 4.91 18.00 -13.07
C GLU A 191 3.64 18.79 -13.42
N VAL A 192 2.49 18.39 -12.87
CA VAL A 192 1.22 19.11 -13.11
C VAL A 192 1.28 20.54 -12.56
N LYS A 193 1.91 20.74 -11.41
CA LYS A 193 2.10 22.09 -10.81
C LYS A 193 3.07 22.96 -11.59
N ALA A 194 3.92 22.41 -12.44
CA ALA A 194 4.85 23.19 -13.27
C ALA A 194 4.13 23.94 -14.41
N ASP A 195 2.89 23.62 -14.74
CA ASP A 195 2.08 24.38 -15.70
C ASP A 195 1.83 25.80 -15.13
N PRO A 196 2.19 26.90 -15.87
CA PRO A 196 2.03 28.28 -15.37
C PRO A 196 0.60 28.66 -14.99
N GLY A 197 -0.40 27.95 -15.53
CA GLY A 197 -1.82 28.15 -15.21
C GLY A 197 -2.27 27.39 -13.97
N ALA A 198 -1.51 26.41 -13.51
CA ALA A 198 -1.88 25.50 -12.42
C ALA A 198 -1.84 26.20 -11.05
N THR A 199 -2.81 25.87 -10.21
CA THR A 199 -2.87 26.32 -8.81
C THR A 199 -3.19 25.13 -7.93
N LEU A 200 -2.29 24.80 -6.99
CA LEU A 200 -2.56 23.83 -5.92
C LEU A 200 -3.56 24.47 -4.94
N VAL A 201 -4.75 23.92 -4.82
CA VAL A 201 -5.84 24.50 -4.03
C VAL A 201 -6.15 23.71 -2.75
N PHE A 202 -5.73 22.44 -2.69
CA PHE A 202 -5.83 21.59 -1.52
C PHE A 202 -4.77 20.51 -1.60
N ASP A 203 -4.25 20.06 -0.45
CA ASP A 203 -3.32 18.95 -0.38
C ASP A 203 -3.45 18.18 0.94
N SER A 204 -2.79 17.04 1.01
CA SER A 204 -2.84 16.11 2.15
C SER A 204 -2.29 16.66 3.46
N SER A 205 -1.55 17.80 3.44
CA SER A 205 -1.13 18.47 4.69
C SER A 205 -2.30 19.03 5.48
N LYS A 206 -3.49 19.13 4.87
CA LYS A 206 -4.74 19.56 5.53
C LYS A 206 -5.47 18.40 6.22
N ILE A 207 -5.04 17.17 5.97
CA ILE A 207 -5.57 15.93 6.55
C ILE A 207 -4.41 15.03 7.01
N PRO A 208 -3.51 15.53 7.88
CA PRO A 208 -2.27 14.84 8.23
C PRO A 208 -2.56 13.46 8.85
N GLY A 209 -1.83 12.45 8.37
CA GLY A 209 -1.95 11.08 8.85
C GLY A 209 -3.13 10.28 8.32
N GLU A 210 -4.05 10.86 7.53
CA GLU A 210 -5.19 10.11 6.98
C GLU A 210 -4.78 9.19 5.82
N ILE A 211 -3.79 9.58 5.01
CA ILE A 211 -3.23 8.80 3.91
C ILE A 211 -1.92 8.17 4.37
N GLN A 212 -1.97 6.89 4.69
CA GLN A 212 -0.81 6.12 5.16
C GLN A 212 -0.29 5.22 4.05
N ASP A 213 1.02 5.13 3.91
CA ASP A 213 1.70 4.27 2.94
C ASP A 213 2.28 3.04 3.61
N LEU A 214 1.91 1.89 3.09
CA LEU A 214 2.12 0.57 3.70
C LEU A 214 2.90 -0.36 2.77
N LEU A 215 3.60 -1.33 3.35
CA LEU A 215 3.85 -2.61 2.71
C LEU A 215 2.90 -3.64 3.33
N VAL A 216 2.10 -4.27 2.48
CA VAL A 216 1.22 -5.37 2.88
C VAL A 216 1.66 -6.70 2.27
N ILE A 217 1.47 -7.77 3.03
CA ILE A 217 1.78 -9.14 2.64
C ILE A 217 0.53 -10.00 2.85
N ASN A 218 0.30 -10.99 1.99
CA ASN A 218 -0.73 -12.01 2.22
C ASN A 218 -0.52 -12.66 3.59
N THR A 219 -1.55 -12.67 4.42
CA THR A 219 -1.45 -13.09 5.83
C THR A 219 -1.02 -14.55 5.96
N GLU A 220 -1.50 -15.45 5.10
CA GLU A 220 -1.13 -16.86 5.13
C GLU A 220 0.33 -17.05 4.72
N THR A 221 0.74 -16.38 3.63
CA THR A 221 2.16 -16.36 3.20
C THR A 221 3.09 -15.90 4.32
N LEU A 222 2.71 -14.83 5.03
CA LEU A 222 3.51 -14.29 6.13
C LEU A 222 3.55 -15.24 7.34
N LYS A 223 2.43 -15.86 7.66
CA LYS A 223 2.31 -16.85 8.75
C LYS A 223 3.20 -18.07 8.51
N ASP A 224 3.19 -18.57 7.27
CA ASP A 224 3.97 -19.75 6.89
C ASP A 224 5.47 -19.43 6.72
N ASN A 225 5.78 -18.15 6.48
CA ASN A 225 7.15 -17.67 6.23
C ASN A 225 7.46 -16.40 7.03
N PRO A 226 7.58 -16.48 8.36
CA PRO A 226 7.86 -15.30 9.19
C PRO A 226 9.23 -14.66 8.91
N SER A 227 10.16 -15.42 8.32
CA SER A 227 11.45 -14.91 7.84
C SER A 227 11.28 -13.85 6.74
N LEU A 228 10.24 -13.95 5.91
CA LEU A 228 9.93 -12.94 4.90
C LEU A 228 9.65 -11.58 5.54
N GLY A 229 8.79 -11.54 6.57
CA GLY A 229 8.48 -10.29 7.28
C GLY A 229 9.71 -9.65 7.92
N LYS A 230 10.58 -10.47 8.52
CA LYS A 230 11.87 -9.99 9.09
C LYS A 230 12.80 -9.43 8.03
N ALA A 231 12.93 -10.12 6.89
CA ALA A 231 13.77 -9.65 5.78
C ALA A 231 13.25 -8.33 5.21
N LEU A 232 11.95 -8.23 4.92
CA LEU A 232 11.33 -7.04 4.34
C LEU A 232 11.46 -5.81 5.24
N VAL A 233 11.23 -5.97 6.53
CA VAL A 233 11.39 -4.88 7.51
C VAL A 233 12.86 -4.49 7.67
N GLY A 234 13.77 -5.45 7.63
CA GLY A 234 15.21 -5.17 7.63
C GLY A 234 15.67 -4.41 6.39
N ILE A 235 15.24 -4.83 5.20
CA ILE A 235 15.49 -4.13 3.92
C ILE A 235 15.01 -2.68 4.02
N TRP A 236 13.78 -2.48 4.47
CA TRP A 236 13.16 -1.16 4.56
C TRP A 236 13.96 -0.22 5.45
N TYR A 237 14.18 -0.59 6.70
CA TYR A 237 14.83 0.32 7.66
C TYR A 237 16.31 0.54 7.39
N GLU A 238 17.03 -0.43 6.82
CA GLU A 238 18.40 -0.20 6.36
C GLU A 238 18.43 0.81 5.21
N THR A 239 17.46 0.73 4.30
CA THR A 239 17.41 1.61 3.12
C THR A 239 16.98 3.03 3.48
N ILE A 240 15.91 3.20 4.28
CA ILE A 240 15.48 4.55 4.66
C ILE A 240 16.44 5.25 5.63
N ALA A 241 17.27 4.50 6.36
CA ALA A 241 18.37 5.07 7.11
C ALA A 241 19.38 5.76 6.18
N LEU A 242 19.69 5.16 5.02
CA LEU A 242 20.51 5.79 3.98
C LEU A 242 19.80 7.00 3.35
N MET A 243 18.50 6.92 3.14
CA MET A 243 17.72 8.04 2.60
C MET A 243 17.72 9.27 3.55
N LYS A 244 17.74 9.02 4.85
CA LYS A 244 17.83 10.07 5.89
C LYS A 244 19.25 10.60 6.09
N ASP A 245 20.28 9.83 5.76
CA ASP A 245 21.68 10.15 6.04
C ASP A 245 22.14 11.40 5.26
N GLU A 246 22.66 12.39 5.97
CA GLU A 246 23.17 13.66 5.40
C GLU A 246 24.61 13.55 4.87
N SER A 247 25.29 12.40 5.06
CA SER A 247 26.63 12.15 4.50
C SER A 247 26.60 12.03 2.97
N ASP A 248 27.81 12.03 2.36
CA ASP A 248 27.94 11.79 0.91
C ASP A 248 27.32 10.45 0.48
N LYS A 249 27.36 9.44 1.36
CA LYS A 249 26.73 8.14 1.10
C LYS A 249 25.21 8.25 1.03
N GLY A 250 24.59 8.97 1.96
CA GLY A 250 23.16 9.19 1.95
C GLY A 250 22.72 10.07 0.77
N LYS A 251 23.51 11.10 0.45
CA LYS A 251 23.29 11.93 -0.73
C LYS A 251 23.32 11.08 -2.02
N ALA A 252 24.33 10.22 -2.18
CA ALA A 252 24.43 9.33 -3.33
C ALA A 252 23.23 8.35 -3.42
N ALA A 253 22.73 7.86 -2.27
CA ALA A 253 21.53 7.04 -2.23
C ALA A 253 20.29 7.82 -2.70
N ARG A 254 20.08 9.06 -2.24
CA ARG A 254 18.98 9.93 -2.70
C ARG A 254 19.11 10.29 -4.18
N GLU A 255 20.33 10.53 -4.70
CA GLU A 255 20.57 10.74 -6.13
C GLU A 255 20.18 9.51 -6.98
N ALA A 256 20.52 8.31 -6.51
CA ALA A 256 20.12 7.08 -7.17
C ALA A 256 18.59 6.88 -7.16
N MET A 257 17.94 7.09 -6.02
CA MET A 257 16.48 7.06 -5.91
C MET A 257 15.80 8.09 -6.80
N ALA A 258 16.34 9.31 -6.87
CA ALA A 258 15.87 10.37 -7.76
C ALA A 258 15.91 9.94 -9.23
N LYS A 259 17.03 9.37 -9.66
CA LYS A 259 17.19 8.85 -11.02
C LYS A 259 16.18 7.74 -11.34
N LEU A 260 15.97 6.81 -10.40
CA LEU A 260 14.99 5.73 -10.53
C LEU A 260 13.55 6.24 -10.62
N SER A 261 13.24 7.36 -9.98
CA SER A 261 11.92 8.00 -10.07
C SER A 261 11.77 8.98 -11.24
N GLY A 262 12.75 9.07 -12.13
CA GLY A 262 12.71 9.95 -13.30
C GLY A 262 12.93 11.44 -13.01
N THR A 263 13.48 11.79 -11.84
CA THR A 263 13.78 13.19 -11.44
C THR A 263 15.26 13.37 -11.08
N ASN A 264 15.63 14.57 -10.64
CA ASN A 264 16.95 14.87 -10.09
C ASN A 264 16.89 14.97 -8.55
N LEU A 265 18.06 15.06 -7.89
CA LEU A 265 18.15 15.13 -6.45
C LEU A 265 17.28 16.26 -5.85
N ALA A 266 17.32 17.46 -6.42
CA ALA A 266 16.57 18.61 -5.91
C ALA A 266 15.05 18.38 -6.00
N GLY A 267 14.58 17.77 -7.11
CA GLY A 267 13.18 17.37 -7.28
C GLY A 267 12.78 16.30 -6.27
N PHE A 268 13.61 15.27 -6.09
CA PHE A 268 13.36 14.20 -5.13
C PHE A 268 13.30 14.73 -3.69
N GLU A 269 14.25 15.55 -3.27
CA GLU A 269 14.26 16.17 -1.94
C GLU A 269 13.07 17.11 -1.72
N THR A 270 12.61 17.78 -2.78
CA THR A 270 11.38 18.60 -2.72
C THR A 270 10.16 17.73 -2.48
N GLN A 271 10.07 16.58 -3.14
CA GLN A 271 8.99 15.62 -2.93
C GLN A 271 9.03 15.00 -1.53
N LEU A 272 10.23 14.63 -1.02
CA LEU A 272 10.39 14.10 0.34
C LEU A 272 9.89 15.07 1.43
N LYS A 273 9.98 16.38 1.23
CA LYS A 273 9.44 17.38 2.19
C LYS A 273 7.93 17.34 2.30
N THR A 274 7.24 16.73 1.34
CA THR A 274 5.79 16.57 1.32
C THR A 274 5.34 15.19 1.82
N THR A 275 6.26 14.42 2.37
CA THR A 275 6.03 13.07 2.90
C THR A 275 6.60 12.98 4.31
N TYR A 276 5.79 12.56 5.26
CA TYR A 276 6.25 12.34 6.64
C TYR A 276 6.73 10.89 6.79
N MET A 277 8.02 10.67 6.62
CA MET A 277 8.63 9.34 6.72
C MET A 277 8.79 8.89 8.17
N TYR A 278 8.42 7.66 8.48
CA TYR A 278 8.74 6.98 9.74
C TYR A 278 10.15 6.38 9.67
N TYR A 279 11.16 7.24 9.75
CA TYR A 279 12.56 6.85 9.53
C TYR A 279 13.13 5.82 10.50
N THR A 280 12.46 5.54 11.61
CA THR A 280 12.91 4.50 12.53
C THR A 280 11.81 3.44 12.74
N PRO A 281 12.19 2.18 12.98
CA PRO A 281 11.21 1.14 13.26
C PRO A 281 10.39 1.44 14.52
N LYS A 282 10.96 2.17 15.47
CA LYS A 282 10.27 2.63 16.67
C LYS A 282 9.12 3.59 16.34
N ASP A 283 9.36 4.54 15.43
CA ASP A 283 8.35 5.54 15.06
C ASP A 283 7.17 4.88 14.31
N GLY A 284 7.47 4.02 13.32
CA GLY A 284 6.45 3.26 12.59
C GLY A 284 5.64 2.34 13.51
N ALA A 285 6.31 1.61 14.39
CA ALA A 285 5.64 0.76 15.37
C ALA A 285 4.80 1.57 16.36
N ALA A 286 5.29 2.72 16.83
CA ALA A 286 4.57 3.58 17.78
C ALA A 286 3.29 4.15 17.15
N PHE A 287 3.33 4.57 15.88
CA PHE A 287 2.12 5.00 15.19
C PHE A 287 1.13 3.85 15.02
N MET A 288 1.60 2.70 14.55
CA MET A 288 0.74 1.52 14.31
C MET A 288 0.08 1.02 15.60
N THR A 289 0.76 1.10 16.74
CA THR A 289 0.24 0.71 18.07
C THR A 289 -0.51 1.84 18.78
N GLY A 290 -0.50 3.04 18.22
CA GLY A 290 -1.14 4.23 18.79
C GLY A 290 -2.66 4.24 18.65
N GLY A 291 -3.33 5.09 19.43
CA GLY A 291 -4.77 5.26 19.39
C GLY A 291 -5.32 6.03 18.18
N GLU A 292 -4.44 6.64 17.36
CA GLU A 292 -4.86 7.41 16.18
C GLU A 292 -5.19 6.49 14.99
N LEU A 293 -4.42 5.44 14.77
CA LEU A 293 -4.65 4.52 13.65
C LEU A 293 -6.09 3.96 13.61
N PRO A 294 -6.68 3.45 14.71
CA PRO A 294 -8.07 2.99 14.68
C PRO A 294 -9.09 4.09 14.35
N LYS A 295 -8.84 5.34 14.74
CA LYS A 295 -9.71 6.47 14.42
C LYS A 295 -9.66 6.80 12.94
N ILE A 296 -8.45 6.88 12.38
CA ILE A 296 -8.22 7.10 10.95
C ILE A 296 -8.89 5.98 10.14
N MET A 297 -8.68 4.72 10.50
CA MET A 297 -9.28 3.60 9.79
C MET A 297 -10.81 3.54 9.94
N ASP A 298 -11.38 4.03 11.04
CA ASP A 298 -12.86 4.15 11.18
C ASP A 298 -13.42 5.22 10.23
N GLN A 299 -12.71 6.33 10.05
CA GLN A 299 -13.07 7.38 9.12
C GLN A 299 -12.95 6.91 7.67
N VAL A 300 -11.81 6.28 7.32
CA VAL A 300 -11.56 5.73 5.98
C VAL A 300 -12.61 4.69 5.60
N ARG A 301 -12.93 3.72 6.48
CA ARG A 301 -13.94 2.71 6.16
C ARG A 301 -15.36 3.29 6.05
N GLY A 302 -15.63 4.40 6.77
CA GLY A 302 -16.87 5.17 6.62
C GLY A 302 -17.00 5.72 5.21
N PHE A 303 -15.98 6.44 4.74
CA PHE A 303 -15.88 6.93 3.37
C PHE A 303 -16.03 5.78 2.36
N CYS A 304 -15.28 4.70 2.52
CA CYS A 304 -15.34 3.56 1.61
C CYS A 304 -16.75 2.95 1.52
N PHE A 305 -17.47 2.89 2.63
CA PHE A 305 -18.85 2.40 2.65
C PHE A 305 -19.82 3.36 1.94
N GLU A 306 -19.70 4.67 2.22
CA GLU A 306 -20.55 5.71 1.59
C GLU A 306 -20.39 5.75 0.07
N HIS A 307 -19.20 5.37 -0.44
CA HIS A 307 -18.89 5.33 -1.87
C HIS A 307 -19.00 3.93 -2.50
N ASN A 308 -19.59 2.96 -1.79
CA ASN A 308 -19.75 1.56 -2.24
C ASN A 308 -18.43 0.82 -2.55
N LEU A 309 -17.28 1.31 -2.04
CA LEU A 309 -15.95 0.72 -2.30
C LEU A 309 -15.74 -0.62 -1.60
N LEU A 310 -16.56 -0.94 -0.61
CA LEU A 310 -16.55 -2.25 0.05
C LEU A 310 -17.36 -3.30 -0.72
N GLY A 311 -18.00 -2.91 -1.83
CA GLY A 311 -18.86 -3.71 -2.69
C GLY A 311 -20.32 -3.26 -2.67
N GLU A 312 -20.96 -3.22 -3.82
CA GLU A 312 -22.34 -2.71 -4.01
C GLU A 312 -23.41 -3.38 -3.13
N LYS A 313 -23.19 -4.66 -2.78
CA LYS A 313 -24.13 -5.44 -1.95
C LYS A 313 -23.86 -5.34 -0.46
N VAL A 314 -22.80 -4.67 -0.06
CA VAL A 314 -22.43 -4.49 1.35
C VAL A 314 -23.43 -3.55 2.01
N LYS A 315 -23.96 -3.94 3.18
CA LYS A 315 -25.01 -3.23 3.90
C LYS A 315 -24.51 -2.48 5.14
N SER A 316 -23.21 -2.59 5.45
CA SER A 316 -22.62 -1.96 6.62
C SER A 316 -21.13 -1.71 6.40
N LYS A 317 -20.61 -0.59 6.91
CA LYS A 317 -19.15 -0.34 6.97
C LYS A 317 -18.41 -1.40 7.80
N ASP A 318 -19.14 -2.20 8.58
CA ASP A 318 -18.60 -3.26 9.41
C ASP A 318 -18.45 -4.61 8.68
N ALA A 319 -18.74 -4.69 7.39
CA ALA A 319 -18.69 -5.94 6.64
C ALA A 319 -17.28 -6.55 6.58
N VAL A 320 -16.25 -5.70 6.46
CA VAL A 320 -14.84 -6.09 6.50
C VAL A 320 -14.26 -5.75 7.87
N GLY A 321 -13.60 -6.71 8.49
CA GLY A 321 -12.89 -6.51 9.75
C GLY A 321 -11.49 -5.95 9.51
N ILE A 322 -11.14 -4.93 10.30
CA ILE A 322 -9.80 -4.33 10.33
C ILE A 322 -9.24 -4.56 11.74
N MET A 323 -8.15 -5.30 11.83
CA MET A 323 -7.45 -5.55 13.09
C MET A 323 -6.28 -4.57 13.22
N THR A 324 -6.32 -3.74 14.24
CA THR A 324 -5.15 -2.96 14.68
C THR A 324 -4.60 -3.55 15.98
N PRO A 325 -3.37 -3.26 16.38
CA PRO A 325 -2.81 -3.76 17.64
C PRO A 325 -3.65 -3.44 18.90
N THR A 326 -4.43 -2.37 18.84
CA THR A 326 -5.23 -1.89 20.00
C THR A 326 -6.71 -2.18 19.89
N LYS A 327 -7.25 -2.40 18.69
CA LYS A 327 -8.70 -2.54 18.48
C LYS A 327 -9.02 -3.25 17.17
N THR A 328 -10.07 -4.04 17.16
CA THR A 328 -10.69 -4.54 15.91
C THR A 328 -11.89 -3.65 15.55
N LEU A 329 -11.91 -3.14 14.33
CA LEU A 329 -13.02 -2.41 13.72
C LEU A 329 -13.79 -3.34 12.80
N GLY A 330 -15.11 -3.20 12.75
CA GLY A 330 -15.96 -4.01 11.90
C GLY A 330 -16.06 -5.47 12.35
N SER A 331 -16.28 -6.38 11.41
CA SER A 331 -16.55 -7.79 11.67
C SER A 331 -15.33 -8.54 12.18
N SER A 332 -15.31 -8.92 13.43
CA SER A 332 -14.27 -9.80 14.00
C SER A 332 -14.29 -11.22 13.39
N LYS A 333 -15.38 -11.60 12.71
CA LYS A 333 -15.50 -12.89 12.00
C LYS A 333 -15.00 -12.83 10.54
N ASN A 334 -14.76 -11.63 10.03
CA ASN A 334 -14.30 -11.40 8.66
C ASN A 334 -13.16 -10.38 8.62
N VAL A 335 -12.12 -10.61 9.45
CA VAL A 335 -10.92 -9.77 9.44
C VAL A 335 -10.13 -10.06 8.17
N LYS A 336 -9.92 -9.02 7.35
CA LYS A 336 -9.21 -9.10 6.07
C LYS A 336 -8.09 -8.07 5.93
N LEU A 337 -8.05 -7.05 6.80
CA LEU A 337 -6.92 -6.13 6.90
C LEU A 337 -6.37 -6.16 8.33
N ARG A 338 -5.07 -6.38 8.44
CA ARG A 338 -4.36 -6.46 9.71
C ARG A 338 -3.21 -5.48 9.72
N PHE A 339 -3.05 -4.77 10.81
CA PHE A 339 -1.87 -3.95 11.09
C PHE A 339 -1.01 -4.69 12.11
N ASP A 340 0.11 -5.23 11.66
CA ASP A 340 1.03 -6.05 12.48
C ASP A 340 2.33 -5.29 12.75
N ALA A 341 2.43 -4.67 13.93
CA ALA A 341 3.62 -3.95 14.36
C ALA A 341 4.76 -4.85 14.84
N SER A 342 4.56 -6.17 14.93
CA SER A 342 5.52 -7.08 15.57
C SER A 342 6.88 -7.06 14.89
N TYR A 343 6.93 -7.03 13.56
CA TYR A 343 8.19 -7.01 12.80
C TYR A 343 8.95 -5.69 12.96
N MET A 344 8.25 -4.54 12.97
CA MET A 344 8.87 -3.25 13.26
C MET A 344 9.36 -3.19 14.72
N THR A 345 8.63 -3.80 15.65
CA THR A 345 9.06 -3.91 17.05
C THR A 345 10.33 -4.74 17.17
N LEU A 346 10.43 -5.89 16.49
CA LEU A 346 11.65 -6.69 16.42
C LEU A 346 12.82 -5.89 15.85
N ALA A 347 12.59 -5.08 14.81
CA ALA A 347 13.62 -4.20 14.26
C ALA A 347 14.09 -3.15 15.26
N ALA A 348 13.16 -2.51 15.99
CA ALA A 348 13.45 -1.51 17.01
C ALA A 348 14.28 -2.10 18.18
N GLU A 349 14.10 -3.39 18.46
CA GLU A 349 14.83 -4.13 19.49
C GLU A 349 16.14 -4.76 18.98
N GLY A 350 16.48 -4.59 17.69
CA GLY A 350 17.68 -5.21 17.09
C GLY A 350 17.61 -6.74 16.97
N LYS A 351 16.40 -7.30 16.85
CA LYS A 351 16.13 -8.75 16.83
C LYS A 351 15.78 -9.30 15.44
N LEU A 352 16.07 -8.57 14.37
CA LEU A 352 15.93 -9.06 13.00
C LEU A 352 17.07 -9.95 12.57
#